data_53256ec47f7fae497af5b50d4c99c569
#
_entry.id   53256ec47f7fae497af5b50d4c99c569
#
_cell.length_a   1.000
_cell.length_b   1.000
_cell.length_c   1.000
_cell.angle_alpha   90.00
_cell.angle_beta   90.00
_cell.angle_gamma   90.00
#
_symmetry.space_group_name_H-M   'P 1'
#
loop_
_entity.id
_entity.type
_entity.pdbx_description
1 polymer ?
#
loop_
_entity_poly.entity_id
_entity_poly.type
_entity_poly.pdbx_seq_one_letter_code
_entity_poly.pdbx_strand_id
1 'polypeptide(L)'
;MIGLPSGTRVWIVAGHTDMRKGFDGLAAVAQTALAANPFCGHVFVFRGRRGDILKVLWFDGQGLMLLAKRLERGRFVWPQATSGMCR
;
A
#
# COMPACT_ATOMS: atom_id res chain seq x y z
N MET A 1 6.82 -15.89 4.49
CA MET A 1 6.97 -14.47 4.10
C MET A 1 7.80 -14.35 2.84
N ILE A 2 7.38 -13.50 1.97
CA ILE A 2 8.07 -13.31 0.70
C ILE A 2 9.24 -12.35 0.89
N GLY A 3 10.41 -12.74 0.45
CA GLY A 3 11.54 -11.84 0.45
C GLY A 3 11.43 -10.86 -0.71
N LEU A 4 11.72 -9.59 -0.45
CA LEU A 4 11.68 -8.56 -1.47
C LEU A 4 13.08 -8.33 -2.01
N PRO A 5 13.20 -8.03 -3.32
CA PRO A 5 14.51 -7.73 -3.88
C PRO A 5 15.15 -6.50 -3.25
N SER A 6 16.46 -6.46 -3.31
CA SER A 6 17.19 -5.28 -2.91
C SER A 6 16.76 -4.09 -3.76
N GLY A 7 16.60 -2.94 -3.14
CA GLY A 7 16.14 -1.75 -3.84
C GLY A 7 14.63 -1.59 -3.92
N THR A 8 13.88 -2.54 -3.40
CA THR A 8 12.42 -2.38 -3.33
C THR A 8 12.07 -1.22 -2.41
N ARG A 9 11.19 -0.36 -2.87
CA ARG A 9 10.73 0.78 -2.08
C ARG A 9 9.34 0.52 -1.55
N VAL A 10 9.06 1.09 -0.39
CA VAL A 10 7.73 1.04 0.20
C VAL A 10 7.15 2.44 0.15
N TRP A 11 6.00 2.56 -0.51
CA TRP A 11 5.29 3.82 -0.65
C TRP A 11 4.08 3.79 0.26
N ILE A 12 3.94 4.81 1.09
CA ILE A 12 2.78 4.94 1.97
C ILE A 12 1.89 6.01 1.36
N VAL A 13 0.69 5.63 0.99
CA VAL A 13 -0.26 6.55 0.37
C VAL A 13 -0.83 7.47 1.45
N ALA A 14 -0.70 8.76 1.23
CA ALA A 14 -1.20 9.76 2.17
C ALA A 14 -2.73 9.74 2.21
N GLY A 15 -3.28 10.06 3.38
CA GLY A 15 -4.72 10.12 3.55
C GLY A 15 -5.35 8.75 3.70
N HIS A 16 -6.65 8.69 3.51
CA HIS A 16 -7.41 7.47 3.66
C HIS A 16 -7.76 6.89 2.30
N THR A 17 -7.80 5.57 2.24
CA THR A 17 -8.23 4.85 1.04
C THR A 17 -9.44 3.99 1.43
N ASP A 18 -10.38 3.87 0.52
CA ASP A 18 -11.52 2.99 0.72
C ASP A 18 -11.04 1.55 0.78
N MET A 19 -11.16 0.93 1.94
CA MET A 19 -10.65 -0.42 2.17
C MET A 19 -11.48 -1.50 1.47
N ARG A 20 -12.54 -1.12 0.77
CA ARG A 20 -13.28 -2.07 -0.06
C ARG A 20 -12.64 -2.29 -1.42
N LYS A 21 -11.71 -1.44 -1.80
CA LYS A 21 -11.03 -1.55 -3.09
C LYS A 21 -10.15 -2.81 -3.13
N GLY A 22 -10.17 -3.46 -4.28
CA GLY A 22 -9.32 -4.60 -4.55
C GLY A 22 -8.14 -4.23 -5.43
N PHE A 23 -7.68 -5.19 -6.21
CA PHE A 23 -6.48 -5.05 -7.04
C PHE A 23 -6.54 -3.82 -7.93
N ASP A 24 -7.58 -3.73 -8.76
CA ASP A 24 -7.66 -2.67 -9.75
C ASP A 24 -7.87 -1.30 -9.11
N GLY A 25 -8.72 -1.26 -8.10
CA GLY A 25 -9.00 0.00 -7.41
C GLY A 25 -7.77 0.55 -6.71
N LEU A 26 -7.01 -0.31 -6.04
CA LEU A 26 -5.81 0.13 -5.36
C LEU A 26 -4.70 0.49 -6.34
N ALA A 27 -4.59 -0.24 -7.45
CA ALA A 27 -3.64 0.12 -8.49
C ALA A 27 -3.95 1.51 -9.05
N ALA A 28 -5.22 1.82 -9.24
CA ALA A 28 -5.62 3.14 -9.71
C ALA A 28 -5.26 4.24 -8.70
N VAL A 29 -5.42 3.95 -7.40
CA VAL A 29 -5.03 4.91 -6.36
C VAL A 29 -3.53 5.16 -6.40
N ALA A 30 -2.72 4.12 -6.57
CA ALA A 30 -1.27 4.28 -6.66
C ALA A 30 -0.90 5.18 -7.84
N GLN A 31 -1.52 4.96 -8.99
CA GLN A 31 -1.27 5.79 -10.16
C GLN A 31 -1.66 7.23 -9.94
N THR A 32 -2.81 7.46 -9.33
CA THR A 32 -3.35 8.80 -9.15
C THR A 32 -2.64 9.56 -8.02
N ALA A 33 -2.50 8.91 -6.87
CA ALA A 33 -1.99 9.58 -5.67
C ALA A 33 -0.48 9.75 -5.71
N LEU A 34 0.24 8.80 -6.29
CA LEU A 34 1.70 8.79 -6.26
C LEU A 34 2.31 8.95 -7.64
N ALA A 35 1.49 9.03 -8.68
CA ALA A 35 1.96 9.03 -10.07
C ALA A 35 2.92 7.86 -10.31
N ALA A 36 2.64 6.74 -9.68
CA ALA A 36 3.52 5.59 -9.70
C ALA A 36 2.92 4.47 -10.55
N ASN A 37 3.79 3.65 -11.12
CA ASN A 37 3.36 2.47 -11.84
C ASN A 37 3.15 1.33 -10.84
N PRO A 38 1.93 0.82 -10.66
CA PRO A 38 1.68 -0.24 -9.68
C PRO A 38 2.36 -1.56 -10.04
N PHE A 39 2.85 -1.71 -11.27
CA PHE A 39 3.54 -2.91 -11.72
C PHE A 39 5.07 -2.78 -11.65
N CYS A 40 5.58 -1.79 -10.96
CA CYS A 40 7.02 -1.53 -10.91
C CYS A 40 7.77 -2.42 -9.90
N GLY A 41 7.06 -3.23 -9.15
CA GLY A 41 7.69 -4.10 -8.16
C GLY A 41 7.86 -3.47 -6.78
N HIS A 42 7.52 -2.22 -6.63
CA HIS A 42 7.55 -1.58 -5.32
C HIS A 42 6.28 -1.90 -4.53
N VAL A 43 6.34 -1.66 -3.24
CA VAL A 43 5.26 -1.99 -2.32
C VAL A 43 4.46 -0.72 -2.04
N PHE A 44 3.14 -0.82 -2.12
CA PHE A 44 2.24 0.31 -1.87
C PHE A 44 1.35 -0.03 -0.68
N VAL A 45 1.34 0.85 0.32
CA VAL A 45 0.60 0.65 1.55
C VAL A 45 -0.53 1.68 1.64
N PHE A 46 -1.74 1.19 1.84
CA PHE A 46 -2.95 1.99 1.93
C PHE A 46 -3.59 1.78 3.30
N ARG A 47 -4.05 2.83 3.91
CA ARG A 47 -4.71 2.72 5.21
C ARG A 47 -6.17 3.12 5.11
N GLY A 48 -6.98 2.48 5.94
CA GLY A 48 -8.38 2.80 6.04
C GLY A 48 -8.63 3.98 6.96
N ARG A 49 -9.85 4.50 6.89
CA ARG A 49 -10.24 5.69 7.63
C ARG A 49 -10.12 5.51 9.14
N ARG A 50 -10.47 4.33 9.64
CA ARG A 50 -10.45 4.08 11.09
C ARG A 50 -9.06 3.76 11.62
N GLY A 51 -8.13 3.48 10.73
CA GLY A 51 -6.76 3.21 11.15
C GLY A 51 -6.50 1.79 11.64
N ASP A 52 -7.49 0.93 11.61
CA ASP A 52 -7.33 -0.45 12.08
C ASP A 52 -7.13 -1.46 10.93
N ILE A 53 -7.28 -1.00 9.69
CA ILE A 53 -7.09 -1.85 8.51
C ILE A 53 -6.08 -1.19 7.60
N LEU A 54 -5.18 -2.01 7.08
CA LEU A 54 -4.33 -1.58 5.98
C LEU A 54 -4.33 -2.63 4.89
N LYS A 55 -4.03 -2.18 3.69
CA LYS A 55 -3.83 -3.07 2.56
C LYS A 55 -2.50 -2.77 1.92
N VAL A 56 -1.85 -3.80 1.44
CA VAL A 56 -0.54 -3.72 0.81
C VAL A 56 -0.64 -4.35 -0.57
N LEU A 57 -0.19 -3.62 -1.57
CA LEU A 57 -0.26 -4.04 -2.95
C LEU A 57 1.14 -4.03 -3.54
N TRP A 58 1.53 -5.11 -4.23
CA TRP A 58 2.78 -5.13 -4.97
C TRP A 58 2.72 -6.14 -6.10
N PHE A 59 3.51 -5.88 -7.11
CA PHE A 59 3.62 -6.77 -8.26
C PHE A 59 4.88 -7.62 -8.11
N ASP A 60 4.72 -8.94 -8.12
CA ASP A 60 5.83 -9.86 -7.88
C ASP A 60 6.55 -10.31 -9.15
N GLY A 61 6.19 -9.72 -10.28
CA GLY A 61 6.75 -10.08 -11.58
C GLY A 61 5.79 -10.92 -12.42
N GLN A 62 4.83 -11.55 -11.80
CA GLN A 62 3.85 -12.38 -12.49
C GLN A 62 2.42 -11.91 -12.26
N GLY A 63 2.16 -11.34 -11.09
CA GLY A 63 0.82 -10.89 -10.76
C GLY A 63 0.84 -9.92 -9.61
N LEU A 64 -0.29 -9.27 -9.40
CA LEU A 64 -0.45 -8.37 -8.27
C LEU A 64 -0.76 -9.17 -7.02
N MET A 65 -0.05 -8.85 -5.97
CA MET A 65 -0.27 -9.42 -4.64
C MET A 65 -1.00 -8.40 -3.80
N LEU A 66 -1.97 -8.85 -3.03
CA LEU A 66 -2.73 -7.98 -2.15
C LEU A 66 -2.81 -8.63 -0.78
N LEU A 67 -2.33 -7.90 0.22
CA LEU A 67 -2.40 -8.31 1.61
C LEU A 67 -3.29 -7.34 2.36
N ALA A 68 -4.22 -7.85 3.14
CA ALA A 68 -5.06 -7.04 4.00
C ALA A 68 -4.84 -7.47 5.45
N LYS A 69 -4.69 -6.50 6.33
CA LYS A 69 -4.53 -6.78 7.75
C LYS A 69 -5.44 -5.88 8.55
N ARG A 70 -6.18 -6.47 9.47
CA ARG A 70 -7.04 -5.74 10.41
C ARG A 70 -6.56 -6.02 11.82
N LEU A 71 -6.28 -4.96 12.56
CA LEU A 71 -5.94 -5.10 13.96
C LEU A 71 -7.20 -5.38 14.78
N GLU A 72 -7.10 -6.32 15.69
CA GLU A 72 -8.22 -6.60 16.59
C GLU A 72 -8.38 -5.52 17.64
N ARG A 73 -7.29 -4.84 17.97
CA ARG A 73 -7.29 -3.73 18.91
C ARG A 73 -6.35 -2.64 18.43
N GLY A 74 -6.74 -1.42 18.69
CA GLY A 74 -5.89 -0.27 18.40
C GLY A 74 -5.86 0.10 16.95
N ARG A 75 -4.88 0.90 16.61
CA ARG A 75 -4.71 1.43 15.27
C ARG A 75 -3.25 1.33 14.87
N PHE A 76 -3.03 1.28 13.58
CA PHE A 76 -1.68 1.35 13.06
C PHE A 76 -1.07 2.72 13.36
N VAL A 77 0.17 2.73 13.79
CA VAL A 77 0.94 3.96 13.92
C VAL A 77 1.46 4.32 12.55
N TRP A 78 1.10 5.50 12.08
CA TRP A 78 1.37 5.91 10.72
C TRP A 78 2.41 7.01 10.72
N PRO A 79 3.49 6.88 9.95
CA PRO A 79 4.48 7.94 9.91
C PRO A 79 3.92 9.19 9.28
N GLN A 80 4.48 10.31 9.65
CA GLN A 80 4.15 11.59 9.02
C GLN A 80 4.76 11.57 7.62
N ALA A 81 3.94 11.18 6.66
CA ALA A 81 4.41 11.08 5.30
C ALA A 81 4.20 12.41 4.60
N THR A 82 5.22 12.98 4.05
CA THR A 82 5.07 14.17 3.24
C THR A 82 4.77 13.75 1.85
N SER A 83 5.22 13.06 1.12
CA SER A 83 4.85 12.73 -0.25
C SER A 83 4.45 11.29 -0.44
N GLY A 84 4.04 10.66 0.63
CA GLY A 84 3.61 9.28 0.56
C GLY A 84 4.75 8.29 0.39
N MET A 85 5.97 8.73 0.50
CA MET A 85 7.11 7.86 0.30
C MET A 85 7.67 7.37 1.61
N CYS A 86 8.08 6.12 1.60
CA CYS A 86 8.80 5.52 2.70
C CYS A 86 10.01 4.82 2.12
N ARG A 87 11.01 4.64 2.88
CA ARG A 87 12.20 3.98 2.37
C ARG A 87 12.04 2.48 2.24
#